data_7851129bfd96f6763777f233cbf1b33c
#
_entry.id   7851129bfd96f6763777f233cbf1b33c
#
_cell.length_a   1.000
_cell.length_b   1.000
_cell.length_c   1.000
_cell.angle_alpha   90.00
_cell.angle_beta   90.00
_cell.angle_gamma   90.00
#
_symmetry.space_group_name_H-M   'P 1'
#
loop_
_entity.id
_entity.type
_entity.pdbx_description
1 polymer ?
#
loop_
_entity_poly.entity_id
_entity_poly.type
_entity_poly.pdbx_seq_one_letter_code
_entity_poly.pdbx_strand_id
1 'polypeptide(L)'
;MKVMPGWEDVLAIAARFPGVEEATSYGTPSLKVRGKFMCRLRTNPDALVVRVVDVADADALKLGEPDVFFSTPHYDGWPGVLVRMDVVSLEQLAELIEDAWRIQAAKRVIAAYDAGE
;
A
#
# COMPACT_ATOMS: atom_id res chain seq x y z
N MET A 1 -23.55 5.46 -9.33
CA MET A 1 -23.00 4.14 -9.02
C MET A 1 -21.62 4.30 -8.37
N LYS A 2 -21.40 3.65 -7.25
CA LYS A 2 -20.10 3.70 -6.56
C LYS A 2 -19.15 2.70 -7.21
N VAL A 3 -18.00 3.19 -7.67
CA VAL A 3 -16.96 2.33 -8.22
C VAL A 3 -15.95 2.04 -7.10
N MET A 4 -15.80 0.77 -6.77
CA MET A 4 -14.83 0.35 -5.75
C MET A 4 -13.46 0.20 -6.39
N PRO A 5 -12.40 0.69 -5.72
CA PRO A 5 -11.03 0.49 -6.22
C PRO A 5 -10.69 -1.00 -6.33
N GLY A 6 -9.94 -1.34 -7.34
CA GLY A 6 -9.43 -2.68 -7.56
C GLY A 6 -7.93 -2.67 -7.79
N TRP A 7 -7.37 -3.84 -8.07
CA TRP A 7 -5.93 -3.96 -8.33
C TRP A 7 -5.47 -3.10 -9.51
N GLU A 8 -6.33 -2.94 -10.52
CA GLU A 8 -6.00 -2.08 -11.67
C GLU A 8 -5.78 -0.64 -11.26
N ASP A 9 -6.55 -0.15 -10.28
CA ASP A 9 -6.37 1.20 -9.74
C ASP A 9 -5.05 1.31 -8.99
N VAL A 10 -4.68 0.26 -8.24
CA VAL A 10 -3.39 0.21 -7.54
C VAL A 10 -2.25 0.31 -8.56
N LEU A 11 -2.33 -0.44 -9.64
CA LEU A 11 -1.32 -0.39 -10.71
C LEU A 11 -1.24 0.99 -11.37
N ALA A 12 -2.38 1.60 -11.65
CA ALA A 12 -2.41 2.93 -12.28
C ALA A 12 -1.78 3.99 -11.36
N ILE A 13 -2.06 3.93 -10.06
CA ILE A 13 -1.47 4.83 -9.09
C ILE A 13 0.04 4.61 -9.00
N ALA A 14 0.44 3.35 -8.87
CA ALA A 14 1.86 2.98 -8.70
C ALA A 14 2.70 3.34 -9.92
N ALA A 15 2.10 3.39 -11.10
CA ALA A 15 2.79 3.77 -12.33
C ALA A 15 3.33 5.21 -12.30
N ARG A 16 2.87 6.03 -11.36
CA ARG A 16 3.35 7.40 -11.17
C ARG A 16 4.73 7.46 -10.50
N PHE A 17 5.14 6.37 -9.86
CA PHE A 17 6.35 6.37 -9.02
C PHE A 17 7.46 5.57 -9.67
N PRO A 18 8.70 6.13 -9.73
CA PRO A 18 9.82 5.46 -10.39
C PRO A 18 10.21 4.16 -9.70
N GLY A 19 10.54 3.16 -10.51
CA GLY A 19 11.14 1.93 -10.03
C GLY A 19 10.20 0.91 -9.42
N VAL A 20 8.89 1.16 -9.45
CA VAL A 20 7.91 0.19 -8.95
C VAL A 20 7.83 -0.99 -9.92
N GLU A 21 7.92 -2.19 -9.39
CA GLU A 21 7.85 -3.42 -10.16
C GLU A 21 6.72 -4.31 -9.67
N GLU A 22 6.05 -4.96 -10.60
CA GLU A 22 5.06 -5.98 -10.27
C GLU A 22 5.76 -7.26 -9.90
N ALA A 23 5.21 -7.96 -8.92
CA ALA A 23 5.75 -9.22 -8.44
C ALA A 23 4.61 -10.11 -7.95
N THR A 24 4.94 -11.28 -7.44
CA THR A 24 4.00 -12.19 -6.82
C THR A 24 4.48 -12.47 -5.41
N SER A 25 3.60 -12.35 -4.44
CA SER A 25 3.89 -12.67 -3.04
C SER A 25 2.76 -13.55 -2.51
N TYR A 26 3.12 -14.72 -1.99
CA TYR A 26 2.15 -15.69 -1.47
C TYR A 26 1.06 -16.03 -2.50
N GLY A 27 1.44 -16.12 -3.78
CA GLY A 27 0.51 -16.48 -4.85
C GLY A 27 -0.41 -15.34 -5.32
N THR A 28 -0.25 -14.13 -4.82
CA THR A 28 -1.08 -12.99 -5.20
C THR A 28 -0.24 -11.85 -5.78
N PRO A 29 -0.85 -10.97 -6.60
CA PRO A 29 -0.13 -9.83 -7.15
C PRO A 29 0.42 -8.91 -6.05
N SER A 30 1.64 -8.42 -6.24
CA SER A 30 2.27 -7.49 -5.32
C SER A 30 3.07 -6.44 -6.08
N LEU A 31 3.45 -5.37 -5.36
CA LEU A 31 4.32 -4.33 -5.86
C LEU A 31 5.52 -4.19 -4.95
N LYS A 32 6.68 -4.01 -5.59
CA LYS A 32 7.96 -3.82 -4.90
C LYS A 32 8.70 -2.69 -5.56
N VAL A 33 9.59 -2.05 -4.82
CA VAL A 33 10.57 -1.12 -5.35
C VAL A 33 11.93 -1.54 -4.82
N ARG A 34 12.93 -1.67 -5.69
CA ARG A 34 14.27 -2.21 -5.41
C ARG A 34 14.24 -3.48 -4.55
N GLY A 35 13.31 -4.38 -4.87
CA GLY A 35 13.15 -5.66 -4.15
C GLY A 35 12.44 -5.57 -2.81
N LYS A 36 12.03 -4.38 -2.39
CA LYS A 36 11.39 -4.15 -1.10
C LYS A 36 9.88 -4.08 -1.23
N PHE A 37 9.17 -4.71 -0.31
CA PHE A 37 7.72 -4.83 -0.35
C PHE A 37 7.01 -3.50 -0.15
N MET A 38 6.04 -3.20 -1.01
CA MET A 38 5.16 -2.04 -0.88
C MET A 38 3.74 -2.47 -0.48
N CYS A 39 3.13 -3.32 -1.29
CA CYS A 39 1.76 -3.80 -1.05
C CYS A 39 1.51 -5.09 -1.81
N ARG A 40 0.46 -5.79 -1.43
CA ARG A 40 -0.02 -6.97 -2.17
C ARG A 40 -1.52 -7.14 -2.02
N LEU A 41 -2.12 -7.71 -3.03
CA LEU A 41 -3.52 -8.12 -2.96
C LEU A 41 -3.60 -9.39 -2.12
N ARG A 42 -4.65 -9.49 -1.33
CA ARG A 42 -4.88 -10.66 -0.49
C ARG A 42 -6.35 -11.07 -0.63
N THR A 43 -6.61 -12.36 -0.45
CA THR A 43 -7.97 -12.91 -0.42
C THR A 43 -8.24 -13.52 0.95
N ASN A 44 -9.52 -13.62 1.29
CA ASN A 44 -10.00 -14.34 2.47
C ASN A 44 -9.49 -13.76 3.82
N PRO A 45 -9.83 -12.52 4.18
CA PRO A 45 -10.70 -11.60 3.46
C PRO A 45 -9.96 -10.83 2.37
N ASP A 46 -10.71 -10.36 1.39
CA ASP A 46 -10.16 -9.54 0.32
C ASP A 46 -9.72 -8.20 0.88
N ALA A 47 -8.46 -7.87 0.67
CA ALA A 47 -7.88 -6.64 1.18
C ALA A 47 -6.57 -6.32 0.44
N LEU A 48 -6.10 -5.10 0.61
CA LEU A 48 -4.76 -4.73 0.19
C LEU A 48 -3.87 -4.68 1.44
N VAL A 49 -2.78 -5.42 1.44
CA VAL A 49 -1.78 -5.35 2.52
C VAL A 49 -0.79 -4.27 2.13
N VAL A 50 -0.63 -3.25 2.97
CA VAL A 50 0.21 -2.08 2.66
C VAL A 50 1.23 -1.85 3.75
N ARG A 51 2.49 -1.64 3.34
CA ARG A 51 3.57 -1.25 4.24
C ARG A 51 3.36 0.19 4.71
N VAL A 52 3.46 0.42 6.01
CA VAL A 52 3.46 1.75 6.62
C VAL A 52 4.78 1.98 7.35
N VAL A 53 4.98 3.18 7.90
CA VAL A 53 6.30 3.56 8.42
C VAL A 53 6.72 2.72 9.63
N ASP A 54 5.79 2.46 10.56
CA ASP A 54 6.06 1.63 11.74
C ASP A 54 4.75 1.08 12.31
N VAL A 55 4.87 0.28 13.38
CA VAL A 55 3.72 -0.34 14.04
C VAL A 55 2.81 0.71 14.67
N ALA A 56 3.37 1.77 15.22
CA ALA A 56 2.58 2.85 15.82
C ALA A 56 1.69 3.53 14.77
N ASP A 57 2.20 3.75 13.57
CA ASP A 57 1.43 4.32 12.47
C ASP A 57 0.30 3.37 12.06
N ALA A 58 0.58 2.07 11.99
CA ALA A 58 -0.42 1.06 11.69
C ALA A 58 -1.55 1.08 12.74
N ASP A 59 -1.19 1.17 14.02
CA ASP A 59 -2.16 1.22 15.11
C ASP A 59 -3.01 2.49 15.03
N ALA A 60 -2.40 3.62 14.71
CA ALA A 60 -3.10 4.90 14.57
C ALA A 60 -4.13 4.85 13.44
N LEU A 61 -3.79 4.25 12.31
CA LEU A 61 -4.73 4.09 11.19
C LEU A 61 -5.93 3.24 11.58
N LYS A 62 -5.69 2.12 12.26
CA LYS A 62 -6.76 1.21 12.69
C LYS A 62 -7.68 1.85 13.72
N LEU A 63 -7.13 2.66 14.60
CA LEU A 63 -7.93 3.38 15.60
C LEU A 63 -8.73 4.53 14.98
N GLY A 64 -8.11 5.24 14.04
CA GLY A 64 -8.75 6.40 13.41
C GLY A 64 -9.83 6.04 12.41
N GLU A 65 -9.64 4.98 11.64
CA GLU A 65 -10.58 4.57 10.60
C GLU A 65 -10.75 3.05 10.57
N PRO A 66 -11.40 2.48 11.59
CA PRO A 66 -11.56 1.02 11.67
C PRO A 66 -12.41 0.41 10.56
N ASP A 67 -13.21 1.22 9.87
CA ASP A 67 -13.99 0.75 8.72
C ASP A 67 -13.12 0.52 7.48
N VAL A 68 -11.96 1.17 7.42
CA VAL A 68 -11.04 1.08 6.30
C VAL A 68 -9.86 0.17 6.61
N PHE A 69 -9.29 0.30 7.81
CA PHE A 69 -8.05 -0.37 8.19
C PHE A 69 -8.27 -1.43 9.25
N PHE A 70 -7.66 -2.58 9.05
CA PHE A 70 -7.74 -3.68 10.02
C PHE A 70 -6.43 -4.48 9.99
N SER A 71 -6.36 -5.50 10.83
CA SER A 71 -5.23 -6.41 10.85
C SER A 71 -5.72 -7.81 11.20
N THR A 72 -4.84 -8.78 11.09
CA THR A 72 -5.06 -10.14 11.55
C THR A 72 -3.87 -10.53 12.41
N PRO A 73 -3.97 -11.58 13.26
CA PRO A 73 -2.85 -11.99 14.11
C PRO A 73 -1.55 -12.25 13.35
N HIS A 74 -1.63 -12.68 12.09
CA HIS A 74 -0.46 -12.91 11.25
C HIS A 74 0.39 -11.65 11.07
N TYR A 75 -0.23 -10.47 11.11
CA TYR A 75 0.46 -9.20 10.89
C TYR A 75 0.73 -8.42 12.16
N ASP A 76 0.43 -8.99 13.33
CA ASP A 76 0.73 -8.33 14.60
C ASP A 76 2.22 -8.06 14.74
N GLY A 77 2.58 -6.83 15.06
CA GLY A 77 3.96 -6.41 15.21
C GLY A 77 4.69 -6.11 13.89
N TRP A 78 4.01 -6.28 12.76
CA TRP A 78 4.56 -5.92 11.46
C TRP A 78 4.11 -4.50 11.07
N PRO A 79 4.99 -3.66 10.49
CA PRO A 79 4.65 -2.28 10.13
C PRO A 79 3.80 -2.23 8.85
N GLY A 80 2.56 -2.61 8.95
CA GLY A 80 1.62 -2.60 7.85
C GLY A 80 0.19 -2.79 8.30
N VAL A 81 -0.73 -2.53 7.40
CA VAL A 81 -2.17 -2.65 7.65
C VAL A 81 -2.84 -3.36 6.48
N LEU A 82 -4.02 -3.88 6.73
CA LEU A 82 -4.92 -4.38 5.69
C LEU A 82 -5.97 -3.30 5.41
N VAL A 83 -6.19 -3.05 4.13
CA VAL A 83 -7.10 -1.99 3.66
C VAL A 83 -8.30 -2.63 3.00
N ARG A 84 -9.49 -2.25 3.45
CA ARG A 84 -10.75 -2.72 2.84
C ARG A 84 -10.97 -1.97 1.52
N MET A 85 -10.78 -2.68 0.42
CA MET A 85 -10.88 -2.08 -0.91
C MET A 85 -12.32 -1.68 -1.28
N ASP A 86 -13.30 -2.23 -0.59
CA ASP A 86 -14.71 -1.88 -0.78
C ASP A 86 -15.12 -0.60 -0.04
N VAL A 87 -14.24 -0.05 0.80
CA VAL A 87 -14.52 1.14 1.61
C VAL A 87 -13.57 2.29 1.29
N VAL A 88 -12.28 1.99 1.05
CA VAL A 88 -11.25 3.02 0.83
C VAL A 88 -11.57 3.87 -0.41
N SER A 89 -11.29 5.17 -0.34
CA SER A 89 -11.41 6.05 -1.49
C SER A 89 -10.17 5.95 -2.39
N LEU A 90 -10.30 6.35 -3.65
CA LEU A 90 -9.14 6.41 -4.56
C LEU A 90 -8.10 7.40 -4.08
N GLU A 91 -8.51 8.53 -3.51
CA GLU A 91 -7.59 9.51 -2.94
C GLU A 91 -6.76 8.92 -1.82
N GLN A 92 -7.43 8.24 -0.90
CA GLN A 92 -6.75 7.62 0.24
C GLN A 92 -5.84 6.49 -0.21
N LEU A 93 -6.29 5.70 -1.17
CA LEU A 93 -5.49 4.63 -1.74
C LEU A 93 -4.21 5.19 -2.38
N ALA A 94 -4.32 6.31 -3.10
CA ALA A 94 -3.17 6.96 -3.71
C ALA A 94 -2.15 7.43 -2.66
N GLU A 95 -2.63 7.99 -1.56
CA GLU A 95 -1.76 8.41 -0.45
C GLU A 95 -1.03 7.23 0.18
N LEU A 96 -1.74 6.12 0.39
CA LEU A 96 -1.17 4.92 0.99
C LEU A 96 -0.08 4.32 0.10
N ILE A 97 -0.30 4.26 -1.20
CA ILE A 97 0.67 3.72 -2.15
C ILE A 97 1.89 4.64 -2.24
N GLU A 98 1.69 5.94 -2.31
CA GLU A 98 2.78 6.89 -2.31
C GLU A 98 3.64 6.77 -1.05
N ASP A 99 3.00 6.68 0.12
CA ASP A 99 3.72 6.55 1.38
C ASP A 99 4.53 5.24 1.43
N ALA A 100 3.97 4.13 0.95
CA ALA A 100 4.68 2.87 0.88
C ALA A 100 5.90 2.97 -0.03
N TRP A 101 5.76 3.66 -1.18
CA TRP A 101 6.87 3.90 -2.08
C TRP A 101 7.96 4.76 -1.42
N ARG A 102 7.58 5.83 -0.73
CA ARG A 102 8.53 6.72 -0.05
C ARG A 102 9.30 6.02 1.06
N ILE A 103 8.69 5.04 1.70
CA ILE A 103 9.36 4.24 2.74
C ILE A 103 10.43 3.33 2.10
N GLN A 104 10.14 2.74 0.96
CA GLN A 104 10.95 1.66 0.39
C GLN A 104 11.88 2.09 -0.74
N ALA A 105 11.64 3.22 -1.38
CA ALA A 105 12.47 3.70 -2.48
C ALA A 105 13.78 4.30 -1.97
N ALA A 106 14.79 4.33 -2.84
CA ALA A 106 16.07 4.95 -2.50
C ALA A 106 15.91 6.47 -2.35
N LYS A 107 16.61 7.05 -1.39
CA LYS A 107 16.51 8.49 -1.10
C LYS A 107 16.79 9.37 -2.32
N ARG A 108 17.76 9.00 -3.14
CA ARG A 108 18.10 9.76 -4.35
C ARG A 108 16.95 9.73 -5.37
N VAL A 109 16.23 8.62 -5.45
CA VAL A 109 15.11 8.48 -6.38
C VAL A 109 13.93 9.33 -5.90
N ILE A 110 13.67 9.32 -4.60
CA ILE A 110 12.63 10.17 -4.00
C ILE A 110 12.95 11.64 -4.22
N ALA A 111 14.21 12.05 -4.02
CA ALA A 111 14.64 13.44 -4.23
C ALA A 111 14.45 13.88 -5.68
N ALA A 112 14.79 13.03 -6.64
CA ALA A 112 14.59 13.32 -8.05
C ALA A 112 13.10 13.45 -8.40
N TYR A 113 12.28 12.57 -7.87
CA TYR A 113 10.83 12.63 -8.06
C TYR A 113 10.26 13.94 -7.52
N ASP A 114 10.66 14.33 -6.30
CA ASP A 114 10.17 15.55 -5.67
C ASP A 114 10.67 16.81 -6.40
N ALA A 115 11.81 16.72 -7.08
CA ALA A 115 12.36 17.82 -7.90
C ALA A 115 11.69 17.91 -9.29
N GLY A 116 10.81 16.98 -9.62
CA GLY A 116 10.13 16.96 -10.92
C GLY A 116 10.94 16.36 -12.05
N GLU A 117 11.93 15.58 -11.72
CA GLU A 117 12.80 14.94 -12.75
C GLU A 117 12.30 13.59 -13.20
#